data_a3e5113b7d6422b29715cf9eff608e62
#
_entry.id   a3e5113b7d6422b29715cf9eff608e62
#
_cell.length_a   1.000
_cell.length_b   1.000
_cell.length_c   1.000
_cell.angle_alpha   90.00
_cell.angle_beta   90.00
_cell.angle_gamma   90.00
#
_symmetry.space_group_name_H-M   'P 1'
#
loop_
_entity.id
_entity.type
_entity.pdbx_description
1 polymer ?
#
loop_
_entity_poly.entity_id
_entity_poly.type
_entity_poly.pdbx_seq_one_letter_code
_entity_poly.pdbx_strand_id
1 'polypeptide(L)'
;MNQKKSAYLHHWYSFSKDLGISGFRIGVVHTYNEDFIQAYKNVGLSHGISNHTQWLLQEVLNDNAFMNTYINSYQKALNQSYKIVRTTLQKLALRYSPSHGSLFVWMDLSEFLQEKTQQGENDLWLKVYEETKILLTPSNGFGHEQKGLYRLVISSFKHADLRVAMERFSKFVLQQRAGK
;
A
#
# COMPACT_ATOMS: atom_id res chain seq x y z
N MET A 1 -22.42 -17.19 1.87
CA MET A 1 -22.09 -17.45 3.30
C MET A 1 -23.19 -16.86 4.16
N ASN A 2 -23.95 -17.68 4.88
CA ASN A 2 -24.90 -17.21 5.89
C ASN A 2 -24.09 -16.75 7.12
N GLN A 3 -23.67 -15.50 7.15
CA GLN A 3 -23.08 -14.94 8.36
C GLN A 3 -24.20 -14.79 9.40
N LYS A 4 -24.03 -15.47 10.54
CA LYS A 4 -24.92 -15.27 11.68
C LYS A 4 -24.90 -13.78 12.05
N LYS A 5 -26.07 -13.13 12.10
CA LYS A 5 -26.22 -11.77 12.59
C LYS A 5 -25.71 -11.73 14.03
N SER A 6 -24.65 -10.99 14.30
CA SER A 6 -24.05 -10.86 15.62
C SER A 6 -23.76 -9.39 15.92
N ALA A 7 -24.20 -8.93 17.09
CA ALA A 7 -23.89 -7.58 17.57
C ALA A 7 -22.39 -7.38 17.90
N TYR A 8 -21.63 -8.45 18.01
CA TYR A 8 -20.19 -8.40 18.30
C TYR A 8 -19.32 -8.44 17.05
N LEU A 9 -19.91 -8.54 15.84
CA LEU A 9 -19.17 -8.56 14.58
C LEU A 9 -19.34 -7.23 13.87
N HIS A 10 -18.21 -6.56 13.61
CA HIS A 10 -18.15 -5.30 12.90
C HIS A 10 -17.30 -5.47 11.65
N HIS A 11 -17.84 -5.14 10.48
CA HIS A 11 -17.12 -5.12 9.21
C HIS A 11 -16.70 -3.70 8.87
N TRP A 12 -15.37 -3.51 8.70
CA TRP A 12 -14.79 -2.26 8.24
C TRP A 12 -14.25 -2.44 6.83
N TYR A 13 -14.59 -1.52 5.93
CA TYR A 13 -14.08 -1.54 4.57
C TYR A 13 -13.65 -0.14 4.14
N SER A 14 -12.62 -0.04 3.31
CA SER A 14 -12.14 1.23 2.72
C SER A 14 -11.96 1.08 1.22
N PHE A 15 -12.52 1.99 0.47
CA PHE A 15 -12.36 2.07 -0.98
C PHE A 15 -10.96 2.59 -1.40
N SER A 16 -10.18 3.11 -0.44
CA SER A 16 -8.89 3.75 -0.69
C SER A 16 -7.89 2.88 -1.45
N LYS A 17 -7.85 1.58 -1.17
CA LYS A 17 -6.87 0.64 -1.76
C LYS A 17 -7.48 -0.16 -2.89
N ASP A 18 -8.66 -0.72 -2.71
CA ASP A 18 -9.29 -1.60 -3.69
C ASP A 18 -9.68 -0.87 -4.97
N LEU A 19 -10.08 0.41 -4.86
CA LEU A 19 -10.38 1.25 -6.03
C LEU A 19 -9.33 2.33 -6.30
N GLY A 20 -8.28 2.44 -5.50
CA GLY A 20 -7.25 3.46 -5.68
C GLY A 20 -7.72 4.91 -5.43
N ILE A 21 -8.86 5.10 -4.79
CA ILE A 21 -9.51 6.40 -4.57
C ILE A 21 -9.26 6.97 -3.16
N SER A 22 -8.04 6.87 -2.66
CA SER A 22 -7.70 7.33 -1.31
C SER A 22 -8.02 8.82 -1.06
N GLY A 23 -8.03 9.65 -2.11
CA GLY A 23 -8.40 11.06 -2.04
C GLY A 23 -9.87 11.30 -1.70
N PHE A 24 -10.76 10.35 -1.94
CA PHE A 24 -12.19 10.45 -1.60
C PHE A 24 -12.45 10.35 -0.10
N ARG A 25 -11.51 9.82 0.68
CA ARG A 25 -11.60 9.65 2.13
C ARG A 25 -12.84 8.86 2.57
N ILE A 26 -13.18 7.78 1.87
CA ILE A 26 -14.39 6.98 2.11
C ILE A 26 -14.03 5.62 2.71
N GLY A 27 -14.70 5.30 3.79
CA GLY A 27 -14.80 3.97 4.35
C GLY A 27 -16.23 3.69 4.79
N VAL A 28 -16.54 2.43 4.99
CA VAL A 28 -17.86 2.00 5.48
C VAL A 28 -17.68 1.05 6.65
N VAL A 29 -18.62 1.10 7.56
CA VAL A 29 -18.77 0.11 8.63
C VAL A 29 -20.13 -0.56 8.49
N HIS A 30 -20.15 -1.88 8.58
CA HIS A 30 -21.37 -2.65 8.65
C HIS A 30 -21.39 -3.44 9.96
N THR A 31 -22.49 -3.30 10.71
CA THR A 31 -22.68 -3.97 12.00
C THR A 31 -24.16 -4.18 12.28
N TYR A 32 -24.46 -5.16 13.13
CA TYR A 32 -25.80 -5.38 13.71
C TYR A 32 -25.89 -4.88 15.15
N ASN A 33 -24.87 -4.16 15.65
CA ASN A 33 -24.88 -3.53 16.96
C ASN A 33 -25.56 -2.15 16.88
N GLU A 34 -26.75 -2.04 17.43
CA GLU A 34 -27.55 -0.80 17.38
C GLU A 34 -26.93 0.33 18.21
N ASP A 35 -26.37 0.01 19.38
CA ASP A 35 -25.68 0.99 20.23
C ASP A 35 -24.46 1.58 19.52
N PHE A 36 -23.69 0.72 18.82
CA PHE A 36 -22.57 1.17 18.00
C PHE A 36 -23.04 2.11 16.87
N ILE A 37 -24.13 1.74 16.17
CA ILE A 37 -24.69 2.57 15.09
C ILE A 37 -25.13 3.93 15.64
N GLN A 38 -25.78 3.94 16.80
CA GLN A 38 -26.24 5.18 17.41
C GLN A 38 -25.06 6.07 17.85
N ALA A 39 -24.06 5.50 18.49
CA ALA A 39 -22.84 6.22 18.86
C ALA A 39 -22.12 6.79 17.61
N TYR A 40 -22.01 6.00 16.55
CA TYR A 40 -21.38 6.42 15.30
C TYR A 40 -22.15 7.56 14.63
N LYS A 41 -23.48 7.55 14.63
CA LYS A 41 -24.31 8.64 14.10
C LYS A 41 -24.07 9.96 14.86
N ASN A 42 -23.91 9.90 16.18
CA ASN A 42 -23.66 11.09 16.97
C ASN A 42 -22.31 11.76 16.65
N VAL A 43 -21.30 10.96 16.34
CA VAL A 43 -19.96 11.45 15.92
C VAL A 43 -19.94 11.86 14.44
N GLY A 44 -20.77 11.22 13.63
CA GLY A 44 -20.80 11.37 12.17
C GLY A 44 -21.17 12.77 11.67
N LEU A 45 -21.85 13.58 12.47
CA LEU A 45 -22.21 14.96 12.10
C LEU A 45 -20.99 15.85 11.79
N SER A 46 -19.88 15.63 12.49
CA SER A 46 -18.65 16.43 12.32
C SER A 46 -17.63 15.75 11.39
N HIS A 47 -17.77 14.46 11.08
CA HIS A 47 -16.80 13.66 10.34
C HIS A 47 -17.44 12.95 9.12
N GLY A 48 -18.67 13.28 8.80
CA GLY A 48 -19.40 12.70 7.68
C GLY A 48 -18.78 13.07 6.32
N ILE A 49 -18.92 12.15 5.38
CA ILE A 49 -18.50 12.36 4.01
C ILE A 49 -19.48 13.30 3.33
N SER A 50 -18.99 14.22 2.48
CA SER A 50 -19.88 15.14 1.75
C SER A 50 -20.91 14.38 0.89
N ASN A 51 -22.10 14.90 0.78
CA ASN A 51 -23.16 14.32 -0.06
C ASN A 51 -22.72 14.21 -1.52
N HIS A 52 -21.93 15.16 -2.01
CA HIS A 52 -21.38 15.12 -3.37
C HIS A 52 -20.48 13.89 -3.57
N THR A 53 -19.57 13.64 -2.63
CA THR A 53 -18.69 12.47 -2.71
C THR A 53 -19.45 11.15 -2.60
N GLN A 54 -20.49 11.10 -1.74
CA GLN A 54 -21.36 9.92 -1.64
C GLN A 54 -22.13 9.67 -2.93
N TRP A 55 -22.70 10.71 -3.51
CA TRP A 55 -23.42 10.63 -4.78
C TRP A 55 -22.49 10.15 -5.90
N LEU A 56 -21.31 10.75 -6.04
CA LEU A 56 -20.35 10.35 -7.08
C LEU A 56 -19.95 8.89 -6.93
N LEU A 57 -19.69 8.43 -5.69
CA LEU A 57 -19.35 7.02 -5.44
C LEU A 57 -20.54 6.10 -5.79
N GLN A 58 -21.77 6.51 -5.48
CA GLN A 58 -22.97 5.75 -5.82
C GLN A 58 -23.11 5.58 -7.33
N GLU A 59 -22.94 6.66 -8.12
CA GLU A 59 -22.99 6.60 -9.58
C GLU A 59 -21.95 5.63 -10.14
N VAL A 60 -20.70 5.74 -9.65
CA VAL A 60 -19.60 4.86 -10.07
C VAL A 60 -19.89 3.39 -9.73
N LEU A 61 -20.35 3.11 -8.51
CA LEU A 61 -20.60 1.73 -8.06
C LEU A 61 -21.81 1.08 -8.74
N ASN A 62 -22.79 1.87 -9.19
CA ASN A 62 -23.97 1.39 -9.89
C ASN A 62 -23.71 1.11 -11.38
N ASP A 63 -22.65 1.65 -11.95
CA ASP A 63 -22.24 1.33 -13.32
C ASP A 63 -21.40 0.06 -13.37
N ASN A 64 -22.06 -1.08 -13.49
CA ASN A 64 -21.41 -2.39 -13.54
C ASN A 64 -20.45 -2.54 -14.74
N ALA A 65 -20.75 -1.92 -15.88
CA ALA A 65 -19.89 -2.00 -17.06
C ALA A 65 -18.59 -1.23 -16.83
N PHE A 66 -18.70 -0.01 -16.30
CA PHE A 66 -17.55 0.79 -15.89
C PHE A 66 -16.72 0.07 -14.83
N MET A 67 -17.35 -0.42 -13.76
CA MET A 67 -16.66 -1.07 -12.65
C MET A 67 -15.88 -2.30 -13.10
N ASN A 68 -16.47 -3.15 -13.94
CA ASN A 68 -15.79 -4.33 -14.49
C ASN A 68 -14.56 -3.94 -15.34
N THR A 69 -14.71 -2.93 -16.20
CA THR A 69 -13.62 -2.41 -17.04
C THR A 69 -12.51 -1.79 -16.18
N TYR A 70 -12.90 -0.99 -15.20
CA TYR A 70 -11.97 -0.34 -14.28
C TYR A 70 -11.15 -1.35 -13.47
N ILE A 71 -11.81 -2.28 -12.80
CA ILE A 71 -11.14 -3.30 -11.97
C ILE A 71 -10.17 -4.14 -12.80
N ASN A 72 -10.60 -4.61 -13.97
CA ASN A 72 -9.75 -5.39 -14.87
C ASN A 72 -8.50 -4.60 -15.31
N SER A 73 -8.68 -3.33 -15.68
CA SER A 73 -7.58 -2.46 -16.10
C SER A 73 -6.62 -2.16 -14.96
N TYR A 74 -7.17 -1.89 -13.78
CA TYR A 74 -6.41 -1.62 -12.56
C TYR A 74 -5.57 -2.84 -12.14
N GLN A 75 -6.16 -4.03 -12.13
CA GLN A 75 -5.45 -5.27 -11.82
C GLN A 75 -4.33 -5.57 -12.82
N LYS A 76 -4.55 -5.34 -14.12
CA LYS A 76 -3.52 -5.48 -15.15
C LYS A 76 -2.35 -4.52 -14.91
N ALA A 77 -2.65 -3.25 -14.63
CA ALA A 77 -1.63 -2.24 -14.35
C ALA A 77 -0.81 -2.57 -13.11
N LEU A 78 -1.46 -2.97 -12.01
CA LEU A 78 -0.78 -3.40 -10.79
C LEU A 78 0.09 -4.64 -11.02
N ASN A 79 -0.39 -5.62 -11.77
CA ASN A 79 0.39 -6.82 -12.08
C ASN A 79 1.66 -6.47 -12.89
N GLN A 80 1.57 -5.54 -13.84
CA GLN A 80 2.74 -5.06 -14.57
C GLN A 80 3.74 -4.35 -13.66
N SER A 81 3.26 -3.47 -12.77
CA SER A 81 4.11 -2.80 -11.77
C SER A 81 4.81 -3.82 -10.86
N TYR A 82 4.05 -4.80 -10.36
CA TYR A 82 4.60 -5.87 -9.52
C TYR A 82 5.65 -6.69 -10.26
N LYS A 83 5.43 -7.06 -11.53
CA LYS A 83 6.40 -7.78 -12.35
C LYS A 83 7.72 -7.02 -12.51
N ILE A 84 7.66 -5.70 -12.73
CA ILE A 84 8.88 -4.86 -12.84
C ILE A 84 9.69 -4.95 -11.54
N VAL A 85 9.05 -4.70 -10.40
CA VAL A 85 9.71 -4.71 -9.09
C VAL A 85 10.23 -6.11 -8.75
N ARG A 86 9.37 -7.12 -8.85
CA ARG A 86 9.72 -8.52 -8.57
C ARG A 86 10.94 -8.97 -9.37
N THR A 87 10.96 -8.72 -10.68
CA THR A 87 12.07 -9.11 -11.55
C THR A 87 13.38 -8.47 -11.11
N THR A 88 13.34 -7.19 -10.69
CA THR A 88 14.51 -6.49 -10.17
C THR A 88 15.01 -7.09 -8.87
N LEU A 89 14.09 -7.31 -7.90
CA LEU A 89 14.45 -7.89 -6.61
C LEU A 89 15.03 -9.30 -6.74
N GLN A 90 14.46 -10.11 -7.64
CA GLN A 90 14.97 -11.46 -7.95
C GLN A 90 16.38 -11.42 -8.58
N LYS A 91 16.62 -10.53 -9.56
CA LYS A 91 17.93 -10.34 -10.16
C LYS A 91 19.00 -9.92 -9.15
N LEU A 92 18.59 -9.12 -8.17
CA LEU A 92 19.47 -8.67 -7.09
C LEU A 92 19.58 -9.68 -5.94
N ALA A 93 18.90 -10.82 -6.01
CA ALA A 93 18.82 -11.80 -4.94
C ALA A 93 18.39 -11.19 -3.58
N LEU A 94 17.55 -10.14 -3.61
CA LEU A 94 16.99 -9.53 -2.42
C LEU A 94 15.77 -10.31 -1.95
N ARG A 95 15.66 -10.50 -0.64
CA ARG A 95 14.47 -11.09 -0.03
C ARG A 95 13.31 -10.10 -0.07
N TYR A 96 12.13 -10.57 -0.37
CA TYR A 96 10.90 -9.79 -0.37
C TYR A 96 9.71 -10.68 -0.03
N SER A 97 8.63 -10.09 0.47
CA SER A 97 7.38 -10.80 0.67
C SER A 97 6.62 -10.91 -0.64
N PRO A 98 6.34 -12.13 -1.15
CA PRO A 98 5.52 -12.30 -2.35
C PRO A 98 4.14 -11.65 -2.15
N SER A 99 3.71 -10.88 -3.15
CA SER A 99 2.40 -10.22 -3.12
C SER A 99 1.47 -10.87 -4.13
N HIS A 100 0.28 -11.27 -3.67
CA HIS A 100 -0.81 -11.77 -4.50
C HIS A 100 -1.87 -10.70 -4.79
N GLY A 101 -1.68 -9.53 -4.23
CA GLY A 101 -2.51 -8.33 -4.36
C GLY A 101 -1.85 -7.17 -3.65
N SER A 102 -2.57 -6.05 -3.51
CA SER A 102 -2.06 -4.85 -2.84
C SER A 102 -1.25 -3.91 -3.74
N LEU A 103 -1.10 -2.70 -3.23
CA LEU A 103 -0.36 -1.58 -3.86
C LEU A 103 1.11 -1.54 -3.44
N PHE A 104 1.55 -2.51 -2.65
CA PHE A 104 2.81 -2.46 -1.91
C PHE A 104 3.62 -3.75 -2.09
N VAL A 105 4.95 -3.59 -2.03
CA VAL A 105 5.89 -4.71 -1.90
C VAL A 105 6.76 -4.46 -0.67
N TRP A 106 6.87 -5.46 0.19
CA TRP A 106 7.83 -5.47 1.29
C TRP A 106 9.12 -6.12 0.84
N MET A 107 10.24 -5.45 1.07
CA MET A 107 11.57 -5.94 0.77
C MET A 107 12.49 -5.82 1.98
N ASP A 108 13.40 -6.75 2.07
CA ASP A 108 14.39 -6.86 3.15
C ASP A 108 15.72 -6.28 2.68
N LEU A 109 16.10 -5.17 3.26
CA LEU A 109 17.38 -4.49 3.05
C LEU A 109 18.28 -4.59 4.29
N SER A 110 17.98 -5.50 5.22
CA SER A 110 18.71 -5.65 6.48
C SER A 110 20.20 -5.94 6.30
N GLU A 111 20.59 -6.52 5.15
CA GLU A 111 22.00 -6.73 4.79
C GLU A 111 22.81 -5.42 4.67
N PHE A 112 22.16 -4.28 4.44
CA PHE A 112 22.78 -2.98 4.27
C PHE A 112 22.73 -2.10 5.53
N LEU A 113 22.11 -2.58 6.61
CA LEU A 113 22.12 -1.86 7.89
C LEU A 113 23.54 -1.86 8.47
N GLN A 114 24.02 -0.71 8.90
CA GLN A 114 25.23 -0.62 9.71
C GLN A 114 24.97 -1.13 11.11
N GLU A 115 23.81 -0.77 11.68
CA GLU A 115 23.34 -1.22 12.98
C GLU A 115 21.87 -1.64 12.90
N LYS A 116 21.53 -2.72 13.64
CA LYS A 116 20.13 -3.21 13.71
C LYS A 116 19.32 -2.41 14.73
N THR A 117 19.38 -1.09 14.63
CA THR A 117 18.69 -0.13 15.48
C THR A 117 17.69 0.67 14.67
N GLN A 118 16.83 1.44 15.36
CA GLN A 118 15.94 2.40 14.71
C GLN A 118 16.73 3.47 13.95
N GLN A 119 17.85 3.92 14.53
CA GLN A 119 18.71 4.91 13.89
C GLN A 119 19.33 4.35 12.61
N GLY A 120 19.89 3.13 12.67
CA GLY A 120 20.46 2.48 11.47
C GLY A 120 19.42 2.26 10.35
N GLU A 121 18.15 1.97 10.72
CA GLU A 121 17.06 1.89 9.74
C GLU A 121 16.76 3.25 9.10
N ASN A 122 16.74 4.32 9.89
CA ASN A 122 16.52 5.68 9.38
C ASN A 122 17.67 6.16 8.49
N ASP A 123 18.91 5.87 8.88
CA ASP A 123 20.10 6.25 8.10
C ASP A 123 20.13 5.53 6.74
N LEU A 124 19.81 4.23 6.72
CA LEU A 124 19.68 3.49 5.47
C LEU A 124 18.54 4.03 4.61
N TRP A 125 17.39 4.35 5.21
CA TRP A 125 16.27 4.97 4.52
C TRP A 125 16.66 6.28 3.84
N LEU A 126 17.35 7.16 4.56
CA LEU A 126 17.82 8.45 4.05
C LEU A 126 18.81 8.25 2.91
N LYS A 127 19.77 7.34 3.09
CA LYS A 127 20.77 6.99 2.07
C LYS A 127 20.12 6.48 0.78
N VAL A 128 19.16 5.57 0.87
CA VAL A 128 18.39 5.09 -0.29
C VAL A 128 17.70 6.26 -0.99
N TYR A 129 17.04 7.14 -0.22
CA TYR A 129 16.36 8.30 -0.80
C TYR A 129 17.34 9.28 -1.48
N GLU A 130 18.46 9.60 -0.86
CA GLU A 130 19.43 10.54 -1.40
C GLU A 130 20.09 10.04 -2.69
N GLU A 131 20.44 8.76 -2.75
CA GLU A 131 21.13 8.17 -3.90
C GLU A 131 20.17 7.77 -5.03
N THR A 132 18.96 7.34 -4.72
CA THR A 132 18.02 6.81 -5.73
C THR A 132 16.84 7.72 -6.03
N LYS A 133 16.50 8.65 -5.14
CA LYS A 133 15.26 9.45 -5.12
C LYS A 133 13.99 8.58 -5.00
N ILE A 134 14.13 7.39 -4.42
CA ILE A 134 13.00 6.50 -4.13
C ILE A 134 12.63 6.65 -2.66
N LEU A 135 11.39 7.04 -2.40
CA LEU A 135 10.85 7.14 -1.05
C LEU A 135 10.28 5.77 -0.62
N LEU A 136 11.00 5.09 0.26
CA LEU A 136 10.52 3.87 0.92
C LEU A 136 9.82 4.22 2.24
N THR A 137 9.08 3.26 2.80
CA THR A 137 8.52 3.41 4.15
C THR A 137 9.17 2.37 5.06
N PRO A 138 9.92 2.79 6.11
CA PRO A 138 10.52 1.86 7.06
C PRO A 138 9.49 1.07 7.85
N SER A 139 9.86 -0.10 8.32
CA SER A 139 8.99 -1.05 9.02
C SER A 139 8.50 -0.57 10.39
N ASN A 140 9.26 0.28 11.05
CA ASN A 140 8.89 0.82 12.36
C ASN A 140 7.57 1.61 12.33
N GLY A 141 7.25 2.28 11.22
CA GLY A 141 5.97 2.98 11.02
C GLY A 141 4.75 2.05 11.02
N PHE A 142 4.97 0.73 11.04
CA PHE A 142 3.93 -0.32 11.06
C PHE A 142 4.03 -1.21 12.31
N GLY A 143 4.80 -0.82 13.32
CA GLY A 143 4.98 -1.59 14.55
C GLY A 143 5.79 -2.89 14.37
N HIS A 144 6.58 -2.99 13.30
CA HIS A 144 7.39 -4.18 13.04
C HIS A 144 8.66 -4.17 13.90
N GLU A 145 8.97 -5.27 14.59
CA GLU A 145 10.17 -5.38 15.45
C GLU A 145 11.44 -5.53 14.62
N GLN A 146 11.37 -6.32 13.53
CA GLN A 146 12.52 -6.57 12.66
C GLN A 146 12.92 -5.30 11.92
N LYS A 147 14.19 -4.90 12.01
CA LYS A 147 14.76 -3.75 11.31
C LYS A 147 15.25 -4.12 9.92
N GLY A 148 15.19 -3.13 9.01
CA GLY A 148 15.65 -3.30 7.64
C GLY A 148 14.58 -3.77 6.66
N LEU A 149 13.33 -3.89 7.10
CA LEU A 149 12.21 -4.11 6.20
C LEU A 149 11.66 -2.78 5.71
N TYR A 150 11.47 -2.66 4.42
CA TYR A 150 10.96 -1.44 3.79
C TYR A 150 9.80 -1.75 2.85
N ARG A 151 8.80 -0.88 2.88
CA ARG A 151 7.66 -0.96 1.99
C ARG A 151 7.85 -0.03 0.79
N LEU A 152 7.74 -0.59 -0.41
CA LEU A 152 7.69 0.14 -1.66
C LEU A 152 6.25 0.24 -2.17
N VAL A 153 5.81 1.45 -2.53
CA VAL A 153 4.54 1.68 -3.24
C VAL A 153 4.76 1.48 -4.73
N ILE A 154 3.95 0.62 -5.37
CA ILE A 154 4.13 0.26 -6.79
C ILE A 154 3.04 0.81 -7.71
N SER A 155 2.04 1.48 -7.15
CA SER A 155 0.84 1.95 -7.87
C SER A 155 0.88 3.42 -8.30
N SER A 156 1.82 4.20 -7.78
CA SER A 156 1.78 5.67 -7.91
C SER A 156 2.49 6.21 -9.16
N PHE A 157 3.10 5.34 -9.97
CA PHE A 157 3.95 5.76 -11.08
C PHE A 157 3.56 5.08 -12.39
N LYS A 158 3.87 5.73 -13.52
CA LYS A 158 3.84 5.08 -14.83
C LYS A 158 4.90 3.97 -14.86
N HIS A 159 4.64 2.91 -15.61
CA HIS A 159 5.57 1.77 -15.70
C HIS A 159 6.98 2.17 -16.20
N ALA A 160 7.08 3.18 -17.07
CA ALA A 160 8.35 3.71 -17.52
C ALA A 160 9.16 4.30 -16.35
N ASP A 161 8.54 5.15 -15.54
CA ASP A 161 9.17 5.79 -14.39
C ASP A 161 9.57 4.75 -13.33
N LEU A 162 8.71 3.74 -13.12
CA LEU A 162 9.02 2.64 -12.20
C LEU A 162 10.23 1.82 -12.66
N ARG A 163 10.42 1.61 -13.98
CA ARG A 163 11.63 0.96 -14.51
C ARG A 163 12.88 1.77 -14.20
N VAL A 164 12.85 3.08 -14.45
CA VAL A 164 13.96 3.98 -14.13
C VAL A 164 14.27 3.97 -12.63
N ALA A 165 13.23 3.98 -11.78
CA ALA A 165 13.43 3.86 -10.34
C ALA A 165 14.12 2.54 -9.96
N MET A 166 13.68 1.42 -10.53
CA MET A 166 14.28 0.11 -10.25
C MET A 166 15.71 -0.02 -10.81
N GLU A 167 16.06 0.65 -11.90
CA GLU A 167 17.45 0.73 -12.39
C GLU A 167 18.34 1.51 -11.41
N ARG A 168 17.88 2.66 -10.90
CA ARG A 168 18.60 3.42 -9.86
C ARG A 168 18.78 2.60 -8.59
N PHE A 169 17.73 1.92 -8.17
CA PHE A 169 17.77 1.02 -7.02
C PHE A 169 18.77 -0.12 -7.21
N SER A 170 18.81 -0.71 -8.42
CA SER A 170 19.77 -1.76 -8.74
C SER A 170 21.23 -1.28 -8.64
N LYS A 171 21.51 -0.08 -9.16
CA LYS A 171 22.84 0.53 -9.04
C LYS A 171 23.23 0.74 -7.59
N PHE A 172 22.33 1.28 -6.78
CA PHE A 172 22.53 1.46 -5.36
C PHE A 172 22.89 0.14 -4.67
N VAL A 173 22.10 -0.92 -4.85
CA VAL A 173 22.33 -2.22 -4.23
C VAL A 173 23.69 -2.81 -4.60
N LEU A 174 24.05 -2.73 -5.89
CA LEU A 174 25.34 -3.24 -6.38
C LEU A 174 26.53 -2.45 -5.80
N GLN A 175 26.40 -1.14 -5.69
CA GLN A 175 27.42 -0.27 -5.09
C GLN A 175 27.60 -0.57 -3.59
N GLN A 176 26.50 -0.74 -2.85
CA GLN A 176 26.57 -1.10 -1.42
C GLN A 176 27.23 -2.46 -1.19
N ARG A 177 27.06 -3.42 -2.11
CA ARG A 177 27.71 -4.73 -2.02
C ARG A 177 29.19 -4.69 -2.43
N ALA A 178 29.55 -3.83 -3.38
CA ALA A 178 30.94 -3.66 -3.81
C ALA A 178 31.81 -2.90 -2.79
N GLY A 179 31.21 -2.12 -1.91
CA GLY A 179 31.89 -1.37 -0.86
C GLY A 179 32.05 -2.12 0.48
N LYS A 180 31.59 -3.37 0.53
CA LYS A 180 31.80 -4.30 1.66
C LYS A 180 32.94 -5.25 1.37
#